data_7ad1322cd4e2c490e20b47eb05664be7
#
_entry.id   7ad1322cd4e2c490e20b47eb05664be7
#
_cell.length_a   1.000
_cell.length_b   1.000
_cell.length_c   1.000
_cell.angle_alpha   90.00
_cell.angle_beta   90.00
_cell.angle_gamma   90.00
#
_symmetry.space_group_name_H-M   'P 1'
#
loop_
_entity.id
_entity.type
_entity.pdbx_description
1 polymer ?
#
loop_
_entity_poly.entity_id
_entity_poly.type
_entity_poly.pdbx_seq_one_letter_code
_entity_poly.pdbx_strand_id
1 'polypeptide(L)'
;YYGKALKVRRLIANDFAAAYQSCDVILTPTSPTVAFPIGEKTSDPLTMYLCDIFTIPTNLAGHAAMSVPFGTGAHSMPVGVQILAPALGEPTMFRVAAELERAS
;
A
#
# COMPACT_ATOMS: atom_id res chain seq x y z
N TYR A 1 16.55 19.19 -10.20
CA TYR A 1 15.90 17.87 -10.00
C TYR A 1 15.03 17.87 -8.77
N TYR A 2 15.47 18.46 -7.67
CA TYR A 2 14.72 18.46 -6.41
C TYR A 2 13.38 19.18 -6.55
N GLY A 3 13.36 20.37 -7.15
CA GLY A 3 12.12 21.11 -7.34
C GLY A 3 11.12 20.39 -8.24
N LYS A 4 11.61 19.71 -9.28
CA LYS A 4 10.76 18.94 -10.18
C LYS A 4 10.19 17.71 -9.47
N ALA A 5 10.99 17.06 -8.64
CA ALA A 5 10.53 15.91 -7.86
C ALA A 5 9.42 16.32 -6.90
N LEU A 6 9.52 17.48 -6.25
CA LEU A 6 8.46 17.97 -5.36
C LEU A 6 7.17 18.27 -6.12
N LYS A 7 7.25 18.77 -7.37
CA LYS A 7 6.08 18.99 -8.20
C LYS A 7 5.37 17.70 -8.55
N VAL A 8 6.13 16.68 -8.93
CA VAL A 8 5.57 15.34 -9.25
C VAL A 8 4.94 14.73 -8.01
N ARG A 9 5.59 14.85 -6.87
CA ARG A 9 5.06 14.37 -5.60
C ARG A 9 3.72 15.03 -5.28
N ARG A 10 3.58 16.33 -5.55
CA ARG A 10 2.33 17.04 -5.37
C ARG A 10 1.23 16.52 -6.29
N LEU A 11 1.56 16.17 -7.53
CA LEU A 11 0.60 15.59 -8.46
C LEU A 11 0.09 14.24 -7.97
N ILE A 12 0.97 13.41 -7.43
CA ILE A 12 0.59 12.14 -6.85
C ILE A 12 -0.36 12.35 -5.67
N ALA A 13 -0.03 13.28 -4.78
CA ALA A 13 -0.89 13.61 -3.64
C ALA A 13 -2.26 14.12 -4.09
N ASN A 14 -2.31 14.91 -5.16
CA ASN A 14 -3.56 15.43 -5.70
C ASN A 14 -4.45 14.32 -6.26
N ASP A 15 -3.86 13.31 -6.89
CA ASP A 15 -4.61 12.16 -7.39
C ASP A 15 -5.31 11.41 -6.25
N PHE A 16 -4.60 11.20 -5.14
CA PHE A 16 -5.20 10.58 -3.96
C PHE A 16 -6.28 11.48 -3.35
N ALA A 17 -6.03 12.77 -3.25
CA ALA A 17 -7.02 13.71 -2.71
C ALA A 17 -8.32 13.67 -3.51
N ALA A 18 -8.22 13.59 -4.85
CA ALA A 18 -9.38 13.47 -5.71
C ALA A 18 -10.13 12.15 -5.46
N ALA A 19 -9.41 11.04 -5.30
CA ALA A 19 -10.02 9.76 -5.01
C ALA A 19 -10.77 9.77 -3.67
N TYR A 20 -10.21 10.40 -2.65
CA TYR A 20 -10.82 10.47 -1.33
C TYR A 20 -12.09 11.34 -1.27
N GLN A 21 -12.40 12.09 -2.33
CA GLN A 21 -13.69 12.77 -2.41
C GLN A 21 -14.84 11.80 -2.64
N SER A 22 -14.55 10.60 -3.16
CA SER A 22 -15.54 9.59 -3.49
C SER A 22 -15.51 8.39 -2.56
N CYS A 23 -14.54 8.28 -1.67
CA CYS A 23 -14.40 7.15 -0.75
C CYS A 23 -13.66 7.59 0.51
N ASP A 24 -13.80 6.77 1.55
CA ASP A 24 -13.15 7.05 2.85
C ASP A 24 -11.79 6.40 2.96
N VAL A 25 -11.61 5.24 2.33
CA VAL A 25 -10.34 4.51 2.30
C VAL A 25 -10.19 3.86 0.94
N ILE A 26 -8.95 3.47 0.62
CA ILE A 26 -8.63 2.73 -0.60
C ILE A 26 -7.98 1.42 -0.17
N LEU A 27 -8.41 0.32 -0.77
CA LEU A 27 -7.83 -0.99 -0.51
C LEU A 27 -6.98 -1.42 -1.70
N THR A 28 -5.77 -1.91 -1.42
CA THR A 28 -4.87 -2.44 -2.44
C THR A 28 -4.18 -3.70 -1.91
N PRO A 29 -3.59 -4.52 -2.79
CA PRO A 29 -2.60 -5.47 -2.30
C PRO A 29 -1.46 -4.71 -1.63
N THR A 30 -0.85 -5.27 -0.60
CA THR A 30 0.34 -4.66 -0.01
C THR A 30 1.55 -4.89 -0.89
N SER A 31 1.63 -6.08 -1.49
CA SER A 31 2.72 -6.51 -2.36
C SER A 31 2.13 -7.30 -3.53
N PRO A 32 2.79 -7.32 -4.70
CA PRO A 32 2.28 -8.08 -5.85
C PRO A 32 2.18 -9.58 -5.64
N THR A 33 3.01 -10.14 -4.76
CA THR A 33 3.04 -11.57 -4.49
C THR A 33 3.13 -11.84 -2.99
N VAL A 34 2.90 -13.08 -2.60
CA VAL A 34 3.19 -13.55 -1.25
C VAL A 34 4.70 -13.61 -1.04
N ALA A 35 5.13 -13.91 0.19
CA ALA A 35 6.55 -14.05 0.50
C ALA A 35 7.21 -15.10 -0.40
N PHE A 36 8.46 -14.86 -0.76
CA PHE A 36 9.26 -15.73 -1.61
C PHE A 36 10.44 -16.28 -0.79
N PRO A 37 11.06 -17.41 -1.23
CA PRO A 37 12.20 -17.97 -0.51
C PRO A 37 13.35 -16.98 -0.40
N ILE A 38 14.09 -17.08 0.70
CA ILE A 38 15.24 -16.21 0.97
C ILE A 38 16.24 -16.33 -0.19
N GLY A 39 16.65 -15.18 -0.73
CA GLY A 39 17.65 -15.11 -1.82
C GLY A 39 17.11 -15.30 -3.22
N GLU A 40 15.85 -15.71 -3.38
CA GLU A 40 15.31 -16.03 -4.71
C GLU A 40 15.31 -14.84 -5.66
N LYS A 41 15.02 -13.62 -5.16
CA LYS A 41 14.89 -12.43 -6.01
C LYS A 41 16.05 -11.44 -5.88
N THR A 42 17.11 -11.81 -5.19
CA THR A 42 18.22 -10.90 -4.93
C THR A 42 19.07 -10.58 -6.16
N SER A 43 19.03 -11.43 -7.19
CA SER A 43 19.82 -11.25 -8.41
C SER A 43 19.15 -10.33 -9.44
N ASP A 44 17.89 -9.94 -9.23
CA ASP A 44 17.13 -9.10 -10.16
C ASP A 44 16.61 -7.85 -9.44
N PRO A 45 17.34 -6.71 -9.53
CA PRO A 45 16.92 -5.48 -8.87
C PRO A 45 15.55 -5.00 -9.30
N LEU A 46 15.17 -5.16 -10.58
CA LEU A 46 13.86 -4.72 -11.06
C LEU A 46 12.74 -5.51 -10.38
N THR A 47 12.90 -6.82 -10.26
CA THR A 47 11.91 -7.66 -9.58
C THR A 47 11.75 -7.24 -8.12
N MET A 48 12.85 -6.91 -7.44
CA MET A 48 12.80 -6.43 -6.06
C MET A 48 12.08 -5.09 -5.95
N TYR A 49 12.33 -4.17 -6.89
CA TYR A 49 11.64 -2.88 -6.90
C TYR A 49 10.14 -3.04 -7.10
N LEU A 50 9.72 -3.99 -7.95
CA LEU A 50 8.30 -4.21 -8.19
C LEU A 50 7.56 -4.71 -6.94
N CYS A 51 8.27 -5.25 -5.97
CA CYS A 51 7.64 -5.63 -4.70
C CYS A 51 7.07 -4.43 -3.93
N ASP A 52 7.58 -3.23 -4.19
CA ASP A 52 7.17 -2.00 -3.50
C ASP A 52 6.19 -1.15 -4.30
N ILE A 53 5.69 -1.66 -5.44
CA ILE A 53 4.89 -0.86 -6.36
C ILE A 53 3.62 -0.28 -5.72
N PHE A 54 3.04 -0.96 -4.73
CA PHE A 54 1.82 -0.50 -4.08
C PHE A 54 2.06 0.34 -2.84
N THR A 55 3.30 0.35 -2.29
CA THR A 55 3.60 1.08 -1.05
C THR A 55 4.32 2.41 -1.29
N ILE A 56 5.08 2.52 -2.38
CA ILE A 56 5.81 3.73 -2.71
C ILE A 56 4.89 4.95 -2.92
N PRO A 57 3.78 4.85 -3.69
CA PRO A 57 2.93 6.02 -3.89
C PRO A 57 2.38 6.62 -2.60
N THR A 58 2.06 5.80 -1.62
CA THR A 58 1.60 6.24 -0.31
C THR A 58 2.67 7.07 0.41
N ASN A 59 3.92 6.61 0.38
CA ASN A 59 5.03 7.34 0.97
C ASN A 59 5.23 8.70 0.31
N LEU A 60 5.10 8.74 -1.02
CA LEU A 60 5.26 9.99 -1.76
C LEU A 60 4.11 10.96 -1.52
N ALA A 61 2.88 10.44 -1.40
CA ALA A 61 1.70 11.27 -1.16
C ALA A 61 1.61 11.78 0.28
N GLY A 62 2.18 11.03 1.23
CA GLY A 62 2.23 11.46 2.63
C GLY A 62 0.93 11.29 3.39
N HIS A 63 0.12 10.28 3.07
CA HIS A 63 -1.10 9.99 3.81
C HIS A 63 -0.98 8.71 4.65
N ALA A 64 -2.05 8.37 5.37
CA ALA A 64 -2.05 7.20 6.26
C ALA A 64 -2.15 5.89 5.47
N ALA A 65 -1.48 4.86 5.96
CA ALA A 65 -1.55 3.52 5.36
C ALA A 65 -1.18 2.46 6.39
N MET A 66 -1.72 1.27 6.21
CA MET A 66 -1.33 0.10 6.99
C MET A 66 -1.60 -1.15 6.19
N SER A 67 -0.97 -2.25 6.59
CA SER A 67 -1.22 -3.57 5.99
C SER A 67 -1.76 -4.50 7.06
N VAL A 68 -2.76 -5.29 6.69
CA VAL A 68 -3.32 -6.33 7.57
C VAL A 68 -3.30 -7.66 6.84
N PRO A 69 -3.07 -8.77 7.54
CA PRO A 69 -3.16 -10.08 6.91
C PRO A 69 -4.62 -10.42 6.59
N PHE A 70 -4.83 -11.01 5.43
CA PHE A 70 -6.18 -11.41 4.99
C PHE A 70 -6.07 -12.66 4.13
N GLY A 71 -6.33 -13.81 4.75
CA GLY A 71 -6.26 -15.08 4.06
C GLY A 71 -4.84 -15.52 3.70
N THR A 72 -4.75 -16.53 2.86
CA THR A 72 -3.47 -17.08 2.42
C THR A 72 -3.46 -17.23 0.90
N GLY A 73 -2.27 -17.17 0.32
CA GLY A 73 -2.05 -17.34 -1.10
C GLY A 73 -1.19 -18.57 -1.39
N ALA A 74 -0.34 -18.47 -2.41
CA ALA A 74 0.53 -19.56 -2.82
C ALA A 74 1.37 -20.08 -1.65
N HIS A 75 1.57 -21.38 -1.59
CA HIS A 75 2.37 -22.07 -0.55
C HIS A 75 1.88 -21.79 0.88
N SER A 76 0.58 -21.50 1.03
CA SER A 76 -0.04 -21.18 2.33
C SER A 76 0.57 -19.96 3.02
N MET A 77 1.22 -19.07 2.26
CA MET A 77 1.81 -17.84 2.80
C MET A 77 0.73 -16.78 3.01
N PRO A 78 0.85 -15.94 4.05
CA PRO A 78 -0.14 -14.90 4.30
C PRO A 78 -0.20 -13.87 3.17
N VAL A 79 -1.40 -13.36 2.92
CA VAL A 79 -1.63 -12.26 1.98
C VAL A 79 -1.83 -10.97 2.79
N GLY A 80 -1.19 -9.88 2.36
CA GLY A 80 -1.40 -8.58 2.98
C GLY A 80 -2.36 -7.73 2.16
N VAL A 81 -3.32 -7.11 2.84
CA VAL A 81 -4.19 -6.09 2.25
C VAL A 81 -3.78 -4.75 2.81
N GLN A 82 -3.49 -3.80 1.94
CA GLN A 82 -3.13 -2.44 2.33
C GLN A 82 -4.36 -1.57 2.38
N ILE A 83 -4.49 -0.80 3.45
CA ILE A 83 -5.56 0.17 3.63
C ILE A 83 -4.93 1.55 3.60
N LEU A 84 -5.40 2.40 2.69
CA LEU A 84 -4.94 3.78 2.55
C LEU A 84 -6.05 4.71 3.02
N ALA A 85 -5.69 5.77 3.73
CA ALA A 85 -6.63 6.77 4.20
C ALA A 85 -6.02 8.15 4.04
N PRO A 86 -6.83 9.22 4.03
CA PRO A 86 -6.29 10.58 4.00
C PRO A 86 -5.38 10.84 5.19
N ALA A 87 -4.51 11.86 5.09
CA ALA A 87 -3.67 12.26 6.21
C ALA A 87 -4.52 12.45 7.46
N LEU A 88 -4.05 11.92 8.59
CA LEU A 88 -4.74 11.94 9.89
C LEU A 88 -6.04 11.13 9.90
N GLY A 89 -6.26 10.27 8.90
CA GLY A 89 -7.42 9.39 8.81
C GLY A 89 -7.25 8.05 9.51
N GLU A 90 -6.29 7.91 10.42
CA GLU A 90 -6.01 6.67 11.12
C GLU A 90 -7.22 6.07 11.84
N PRO A 91 -8.10 6.86 12.50
CA PRO A 91 -9.26 6.26 13.17
C PRO A 91 -10.17 5.47 12.21
N THR A 92 -10.45 6.02 11.03
CA THR A 92 -11.25 5.31 10.02
C THR A 92 -10.49 4.10 9.49
N MET A 93 -9.20 4.26 9.24
CA MET A 93 -8.33 3.18 8.76
C MET A 93 -8.34 1.99 9.73
N PHE A 94 -8.19 2.25 11.03
CA PHE A 94 -8.20 1.19 12.04
C PHE A 94 -9.55 0.48 12.15
N ARG A 95 -10.66 1.20 11.95
CA ARG A 95 -11.98 0.57 11.94
C ARG A 95 -12.13 -0.39 10.76
N VAL A 96 -11.67 0.02 9.59
CA VAL A 96 -11.69 -0.86 8.41
C VAL A 96 -10.77 -2.06 8.62
N ALA A 97 -9.60 -1.85 9.19
CA ALA A 97 -8.65 -2.92 9.48
C ALA A 97 -9.26 -3.97 10.42
N ALA A 98 -9.98 -3.51 11.46
CA ALA A 98 -10.63 -4.42 12.40
C ALA A 98 -11.70 -5.27 11.71
N GLU A 99 -12.45 -4.71 10.77
CA GLU A 99 -13.44 -5.46 10.01
C GLU A 99 -12.78 -6.49 9.09
N LEU A 100 -11.67 -6.14 8.46
CA LEU A 100 -10.93 -7.08 7.62
C LEU A 100 -10.36 -8.23 8.45
N GLU A 101 -9.81 -7.94 9.62
CA GLU A 101 -9.33 -9.00 10.54
C GLU A 101 -10.45 -9.94 10.93
N ARG A 102 -11.62 -9.40 11.23
CA ARG A 102 -12.78 -10.20 11.65
C ARG A 102 -13.26 -11.11 10.52
N ALA A 103 -13.16 -10.65 9.28
CA ALA A 103 -13.62 -11.38 8.09
C ALA A 103 -12.61 -12.42 7.59
N SER A 104 -11.36 -12.31 8.01
CA SER A 104 -10.31 -13.20 7.49
C SER A 104 -10.26 -14.58 8.17
#